data_848611f8db1361022c32e8a4ced2481a
#
_entry.id   848611f8db1361022c32e8a4ced2481a
#
_cell.length_a   1.000
_cell.length_b   1.000
_cell.length_c   1.000
_cell.angle_alpha   90.00
_cell.angle_beta   90.00
_cell.angle_gamma   90.00
#
_symmetry.space_group_name_H-M   'P 1'
#
loop_
_entity.id
_entity.type
_entity.pdbx_description
1 polymer ?
#
loop_
_entity_poly.entity_id
_entity_poly.type
_entity_poly.pdbx_seq_one_letter_code
_entity_poly.pdbx_strand_id
1 'polypeptide(L)'
;MNVYDTANRLAQEIKESSEYEQYKKIKNEINSNTEYKAKIDDFEKARYSLQINQMKGIEVSKEEQDKLEQKYMEMMKEPKIKEYFDTEMRFNVLLTDLNKIIAEAVK
;
A
#
# COMPACT_ATOMS: atom_id res chain seq x y z
N MET A 1 -7.09 -32.19 -11.69
CA MET A 1 -6.59 -30.98 -11.04
C MET A 1 -7.27 -29.77 -11.71
N ASN A 2 -7.73 -28.84 -10.91
CA ASN A 2 -8.58 -27.75 -11.39
C ASN A 2 -7.89 -26.44 -11.07
N VAL A 3 -7.99 -25.51 -12.00
CA VAL A 3 -7.35 -24.19 -11.91
C VAL A 3 -7.80 -23.44 -10.66
N TYR A 4 -9.07 -23.57 -10.30
CA TYR A 4 -9.62 -22.88 -9.13
C TYR A 4 -9.04 -23.44 -7.82
N ASP A 5 -8.85 -24.76 -7.75
CA ASP A 5 -8.23 -25.37 -6.57
C ASP A 5 -6.80 -24.91 -6.40
N THR A 6 -6.05 -24.80 -7.49
CA THR A 6 -4.68 -24.30 -7.49
C THR A 6 -4.65 -22.82 -7.07
N ALA A 7 -5.58 -22.03 -7.59
CA ALA A 7 -5.68 -20.61 -7.23
C ALA A 7 -6.00 -20.44 -5.74
N ASN A 8 -6.88 -21.27 -5.18
CA ASN A 8 -7.20 -21.23 -3.76
C ASN A 8 -6.01 -21.64 -2.90
N ARG A 9 -5.23 -22.61 -3.35
CA ARG A 9 -4.00 -23.00 -2.67
C ARG A 9 -2.97 -21.87 -2.72
N LEU A 10 -2.83 -21.21 -3.86
CA LEU A 10 -1.95 -20.05 -3.98
C LEU A 10 -2.39 -18.94 -3.01
N ALA A 11 -3.68 -18.67 -2.91
CA ALA A 11 -4.21 -17.68 -1.97
C ALA A 11 -3.83 -18.03 -0.53
N GLN A 12 -3.90 -19.31 -0.16
CA GLN A 12 -3.52 -19.77 1.17
C GLN A 12 -2.00 -19.61 1.41
N GLU A 13 -1.20 -19.91 0.40
CA GLU A 13 0.25 -19.74 0.48
C GLU A 13 0.63 -18.25 0.62
N ILE A 14 -0.12 -17.35 -0.04
CA ILE A 14 0.07 -15.91 0.12
C ILE A 14 -0.20 -15.50 1.57
N LYS A 15 -1.30 -15.99 2.15
CA LYS A 15 -1.64 -15.69 3.55
C LYS A 15 -0.59 -16.20 4.53
N GLU A 16 0.08 -17.27 4.18
CA GLU A 16 1.12 -17.89 5.03
C GLU A 16 2.51 -17.31 4.75
N SER A 17 2.65 -16.45 3.74
CA SER A 17 3.93 -15.84 3.42
C SER A 17 4.38 -14.87 4.50
N SER A 18 5.70 -14.75 4.70
CA SER A 18 6.24 -13.80 5.66
C SER A 18 5.90 -12.35 5.27
N GLU A 19 5.84 -12.05 3.98
CA GLU A 19 5.46 -10.73 3.46
C GLU A 19 4.06 -10.34 3.93
N TYR A 20 3.09 -11.25 3.82
CA TYR A 20 1.72 -10.97 4.25
C TYR A 20 1.61 -10.92 5.78
N GLU A 21 2.26 -11.83 6.48
CA GLU A 21 2.21 -11.88 7.95
C GLU A 21 2.77 -10.61 8.57
N GLN A 22 3.92 -10.13 8.08
CA GLN A 22 4.53 -8.90 8.56
C GLN A 22 3.64 -7.69 8.26
N TYR A 23 3.13 -7.60 7.05
CA TYR A 23 2.23 -6.52 6.66
C TYR A 23 0.99 -6.49 7.55
N LYS A 24 0.35 -7.64 7.75
CA LYS A 24 -0.86 -7.75 8.57
C LYS A 24 -0.62 -7.35 10.02
N LYS A 25 0.49 -7.81 10.57
CA LYS A 25 0.88 -7.49 11.96
C LYS A 25 1.01 -5.98 12.15
N ILE A 26 1.78 -5.32 11.28
CA ILE A 26 2.00 -3.88 11.37
C ILE A 26 0.71 -3.11 11.10
N LYS A 27 -0.08 -3.56 10.14
CA LYS A 27 -1.37 -2.94 9.83
C LYS A 27 -2.30 -2.95 11.05
N ASN A 28 -2.34 -4.06 11.79
CA ASN A 28 -3.15 -4.13 13.00
C ASN A 28 -2.64 -3.18 14.07
N GLU A 29 -1.33 -3.04 14.23
CA GLU A 29 -0.74 -2.08 15.17
C GLU A 29 -1.10 -0.63 14.79
N ILE A 30 -1.03 -0.29 13.51
CA ILE A 30 -1.40 1.03 13.00
C ILE A 30 -2.89 1.29 13.26
N ASN A 31 -3.76 0.33 12.97
CA ASN A 31 -5.21 0.49 13.16
C ASN A 31 -5.59 0.64 14.62
N SER A 32 -4.77 0.13 15.55
CA SER A 32 -4.97 0.26 16.99
C SER A 32 -4.46 1.60 17.54
N ASN A 33 -3.72 2.36 16.74
CA ASN A 33 -3.16 3.64 17.16
C ASN A 33 -3.86 4.78 16.43
N THR A 34 -4.73 5.48 17.14
CA THR A 34 -5.57 6.55 16.57
C THR A 34 -4.72 7.65 15.92
N GLU A 35 -3.61 8.03 16.55
CA GLU A 35 -2.74 9.08 16.04
C GLU A 35 -2.07 8.69 14.73
N TYR A 36 -1.52 7.47 14.66
CA TYR A 36 -0.88 6.97 13.43
C TYR A 36 -1.88 6.84 12.30
N LYS A 37 -3.06 6.29 12.61
CA LYS A 37 -4.13 6.12 11.63
C LYS A 37 -4.59 7.46 11.07
N ALA A 38 -4.73 8.47 11.94
CA ALA A 38 -5.14 9.80 11.52
C ALA A 38 -4.13 10.44 10.58
N LYS A 39 -2.83 10.29 10.85
CA LYS A 39 -1.76 10.83 9.99
C LYS A 39 -1.77 10.17 8.61
N ILE A 40 -1.95 8.86 8.57
CA ILE A 40 -2.02 8.12 7.30
C ILE A 40 -3.25 8.52 6.51
N ASP A 41 -4.43 8.58 7.16
CA ASP A 41 -5.67 8.96 6.50
C ASP A 41 -5.60 10.37 5.93
N ASP A 42 -5.00 11.30 6.66
CA ASP A 42 -4.83 12.68 6.23
C ASP A 42 -3.95 12.77 4.98
N PHE A 43 -2.85 12.04 4.98
CA PHE A 43 -1.96 11.96 3.81
C PHE A 43 -2.66 11.31 2.62
N GLU A 44 -3.35 10.20 2.84
CA GLU A 44 -4.05 9.47 1.78
C GLU A 44 -5.13 10.32 1.11
N LYS A 45 -5.88 11.09 1.90
CA LYS A 45 -6.90 12.01 1.38
C LYS A 45 -6.26 13.11 0.52
N ALA A 46 -5.16 13.68 0.98
CA ALA A 46 -4.46 14.73 0.24
C ALA A 46 -3.91 14.19 -1.08
N ARG A 47 -3.33 12.99 -1.05
CA ARG A 47 -2.81 12.34 -2.25
C ARG A 47 -3.92 12.03 -3.24
N TYR A 48 -5.05 11.53 -2.76
CA TYR A 48 -6.19 11.19 -3.59
C TYR A 48 -6.76 12.43 -4.28
N SER A 49 -6.94 13.52 -3.53
CA SER A 49 -7.43 14.80 -4.08
C SER A 49 -6.53 15.31 -5.20
N LEU A 50 -5.22 15.21 -5.00
CA LEU A 50 -4.24 15.65 -5.99
C LEU A 50 -4.32 14.78 -7.25
N GLN A 51 -4.44 13.47 -7.11
CA GLN A 51 -4.58 12.55 -8.23
C GLN A 51 -5.86 12.81 -9.03
N ILE A 52 -6.97 13.04 -8.35
CA ILE A 52 -8.25 13.35 -9.00
C ILE A 52 -8.15 14.65 -9.81
N ASN A 53 -7.53 15.68 -9.24
CA ASN A 53 -7.33 16.94 -9.93
C ASN A 53 -6.47 16.77 -11.19
N GLN A 54 -5.40 15.98 -11.10
CA GLN A 54 -4.57 15.69 -12.27
C GLN A 54 -5.34 14.95 -13.35
N MET A 55 -6.18 13.99 -12.97
CA MET A 55 -7.03 13.25 -13.93
C MET A 55 -8.04 14.15 -14.63
N LYS A 56 -8.53 15.17 -13.94
CA LYS A 56 -9.48 16.15 -14.51
C LYS A 56 -8.80 17.23 -15.32
N GLY A 57 -7.48 17.22 -15.42
CA GLY A 57 -6.72 18.25 -16.11
C GLY A 57 -6.58 19.54 -15.33
N ILE A 58 -6.92 19.52 -14.04
CA ILE A 58 -6.76 20.69 -13.17
C ILE A 58 -5.29 20.76 -12.77
N GLU A 59 -4.70 21.93 -12.98
CA GLU A 59 -3.31 22.15 -12.63
C GLU A 59 -3.13 22.14 -11.11
N VAL A 60 -2.15 21.36 -10.63
CA VAL A 60 -1.82 21.27 -9.21
C VAL A 60 -0.81 22.34 -8.87
N SER A 61 -1.11 23.17 -7.88
CA SER A 61 -0.21 24.22 -7.45
C SER A 61 1.01 23.65 -6.73
N LYS A 62 2.10 24.41 -6.75
CA LYS A 62 3.31 24.02 -6.00
C LYS A 62 3.02 23.95 -4.50
N GLU A 63 2.15 24.83 -4.00
CA GLU A 63 1.75 24.86 -2.60
C GLU A 63 1.07 23.55 -2.20
N GLU A 64 0.20 23.00 -3.05
CA GLU A 64 -0.47 21.73 -2.79
C GLU A 64 0.53 20.57 -2.78
N GLN A 65 1.48 20.58 -3.72
CA GLN A 65 2.53 19.57 -3.78
C GLN A 65 3.42 19.62 -2.54
N ASP A 66 3.80 20.83 -2.12
CA ASP A 66 4.63 21.04 -0.93
C ASP A 66 3.92 20.57 0.35
N LYS A 67 2.62 20.81 0.45
CA LYS A 67 1.82 20.34 1.59
C LYS A 67 1.78 18.81 1.65
N LEU A 68 1.61 18.18 0.51
CA LEU A 68 1.60 16.70 0.44
C LEU A 68 2.96 16.15 0.86
N GLU A 69 4.04 16.74 0.40
CA GLU A 69 5.39 16.35 0.77
C GLU A 69 5.63 16.51 2.28
N GLN A 70 5.17 17.61 2.86
CA GLN A 70 5.29 17.84 4.30
C GLN A 70 4.53 16.78 5.11
N LYS A 71 3.33 16.43 4.68
CA LYS A 71 2.55 15.37 5.32
C LYS A 71 3.26 14.02 5.25
N TYR A 72 3.86 13.72 4.12
CA TYR A 72 4.65 12.51 3.93
C TYR A 72 5.86 12.49 4.88
N MET A 73 6.60 13.59 4.95
CA MET A 73 7.77 13.69 5.83
C MET A 73 7.38 13.55 7.30
N GLU A 74 6.23 14.11 7.70
CA GLU A 74 5.71 13.96 9.05
C GLU A 74 5.41 12.52 9.40
N MET A 75 4.78 11.79 8.47
CA MET A 75 4.51 10.37 8.66
C MET A 75 5.81 9.57 8.82
N MET A 76 6.80 9.87 8.00
CA MET A 76 8.06 9.13 7.98
C MET A 76 8.91 9.34 9.23
N LYS A 77 8.59 10.32 10.05
CA LYS A 77 9.23 10.51 11.37
C LYS A 77 8.79 9.43 12.37
N GLU A 78 7.65 8.78 12.12
CA GLU A 78 7.14 7.72 12.99
C GLU A 78 7.66 6.37 12.49
N PRO A 79 8.54 5.69 13.25
CA PRO A 79 9.12 4.43 12.81
C PRO A 79 8.08 3.36 12.44
N LYS A 80 6.96 3.30 13.17
CA LYS A 80 5.91 2.32 12.90
C LYS A 80 5.21 2.59 11.57
N ILE A 81 4.99 3.84 11.22
CA ILE A 81 4.38 4.20 9.93
C ILE A 81 5.33 3.85 8.79
N LYS A 82 6.61 4.16 8.96
CA LYS A 82 7.62 3.79 7.97
C LYS A 82 7.68 2.27 7.77
N GLU A 83 7.66 1.52 8.85
CA GLU A 83 7.64 0.05 8.81
C GLU A 83 6.39 -0.46 8.10
N TYR A 84 5.23 0.16 8.33
CA TYR A 84 3.99 -0.20 7.65
C TYR A 84 4.13 -0.05 6.13
N PHE A 85 4.64 1.07 5.66
CA PHE A 85 4.83 1.28 4.22
C PHE A 85 5.87 0.33 3.63
N ASP A 86 6.94 0.02 4.37
CA ASP A 86 7.94 -0.95 3.92
C ASP A 86 7.34 -2.35 3.75
N THR A 87 6.53 -2.79 4.72
CA THR A 87 5.87 -4.11 4.64
C THR A 87 4.82 -4.14 3.53
N GLU A 88 4.07 -3.05 3.34
CA GLU A 88 3.11 -2.92 2.27
C GLU A 88 3.79 -3.04 0.90
N MET A 89 4.92 -2.36 0.73
CA MET A 89 5.68 -2.42 -0.52
C MET A 89 6.17 -3.83 -0.82
N ARG A 90 6.72 -4.52 0.18
CA ARG A 90 7.19 -5.90 0.00
C ARG A 90 6.06 -6.84 -0.37
N PHE A 91 4.91 -6.68 0.27
CA PHE A 91 3.73 -7.48 -0.06
C PHE A 91 3.24 -7.19 -1.48
N ASN A 92 3.21 -5.93 -1.88
CA ASN A 92 2.82 -5.53 -3.24
C ASN A 92 3.79 -6.06 -4.30
N VAL A 93 5.10 -6.12 -4.00
CA VAL A 93 6.09 -6.73 -4.90
C VAL A 93 5.78 -8.21 -5.08
N LEU A 94 5.46 -8.92 -4.00
CA LEU A 94 5.08 -10.33 -4.08
C LEU A 94 3.88 -10.53 -5.01
N LEU A 95 2.80 -9.74 -4.82
CA LEU A 95 1.61 -9.83 -5.65
C LEU A 95 1.89 -9.48 -7.11
N THR A 96 2.71 -8.46 -7.34
CA THR A 96 3.11 -8.06 -8.68
C THR A 96 3.88 -9.18 -9.39
N ASP A 97 4.80 -9.82 -8.68
CA ASP A 97 5.58 -10.94 -9.23
C ASP A 97 4.67 -12.11 -9.58
N LEU A 98 3.70 -12.44 -8.72
CA LEU A 98 2.75 -13.52 -8.97
C LEU A 98 1.87 -13.21 -10.19
N ASN A 99 1.37 -11.98 -10.29
CA ASN A 99 0.58 -11.55 -11.44
C ASN A 99 1.40 -11.60 -12.74
N LYS A 100 2.67 -11.28 -12.67
CA LYS A 100 3.58 -11.34 -13.81
C LYS A 100 3.77 -12.78 -14.28
N ILE A 101 3.92 -13.72 -13.34
CA ILE A 101 4.04 -15.14 -13.67
C ILE A 101 2.80 -15.62 -14.42
N ILE A 102 1.61 -15.25 -13.94
CA ILE A 102 0.35 -15.61 -14.60
C ILE A 102 0.26 -14.98 -15.99
N ALA A 103 0.57 -13.70 -16.09
CA ALA A 103 0.50 -12.96 -17.37
C ALA A 103 1.46 -13.52 -18.40
N GLU A 104 2.66 -13.92 -18.00
CA GLU A 104 3.64 -14.52 -18.90
C GLU A 104 3.17 -15.88 -19.44
N ALA A 105 2.45 -16.64 -18.60
CA ALA A 105 1.94 -17.96 -19.01
C ALA A 105 0.88 -17.89 -20.11
N VAL A 106 0.13 -16.80 -20.19
CA VAL A 106 -0.98 -16.63 -21.15
C VAL A 106 -0.63 -15.65 -22.28
N LYS A 107 0.61 -15.35 -22.43
CA LYS A 107 1.13 -14.42 -23.43
C LYS A 107 1.12 -15.02 -24.84
#